data_df3db916bfe1b5024d5e791f848d5090
#
_entry.id   df3db916bfe1b5024d5e791f848d5090
#
_cell.length_a   1.000
_cell.length_b   1.000
_cell.length_c   1.000
_cell.angle_alpha   90.00
_cell.angle_beta   90.00
_cell.angle_gamma   90.00
#
_symmetry.space_group_name_H-M   'P 1'
#
loop_
_entity.id
_entity.type
_entity.pdbx_description
1 polymer ?
#
loop_
_entity_poly.entity_id
_entity_poly.type
_entity_poly.pdbx_seq_one_letter_code
_entity_poly.pdbx_strand_id
1 'polypeptide(L)'
;MLDRSAAVWTEFRARFGLAAFLLVSSGVLVGMERGRTRVALLVLVLVAAAVALHVDGFVGIVVGLVGAALLIAVKRTSGDWGSDELPVIAAEVSVLLVLPWVIGVLGDHLRASLATLAKPVPGSLVPARNSLGLLDEAPALFRLEEELQRRRRTGQPLGLMLVEVEVWDPDLDEESEAAARRSVARHVETLLRDIDVPFALSGEVIGAILPATDPGDAWSLLGPLLDSATTATFADREAGFRRAIFDCATLHGCLAFADDDTEDAEALLQQALVALATSSEPQATAS
;
A
#
# COMPACT_ATOMS: atom_id res chain seq x y z
N MET A 1 -0.58 -11.54 21.97
CA MET A 1 -0.51 -10.22 21.32
C MET A 1 0.67 -9.35 21.79
N LEU A 2 1.06 -9.39 23.05
CA LEU A 2 2.19 -8.62 23.63
C LEU A 2 3.59 -9.03 23.12
N ASP A 3 3.76 -10.26 22.63
CA ASP A 3 5.06 -10.78 22.20
C ASP A 3 5.50 -10.28 20.80
N ARG A 4 4.55 -10.01 19.90
CA ARG A 4 4.85 -9.45 18.56
C ARG A 4 5.27 -7.97 18.62
N SER A 5 4.70 -7.20 19.52
CA SER A 5 5.06 -5.79 19.69
C SER A 5 6.49 -5.63 20.25
N ALA A 6 6.90 -6.52 21.15
CA ALA A 6 8.25 -6.53 21.72
C ALA A 6 9.31 -6.89 20.65
N ALA A 7 9.02 -7.85 19.77
CA ALA A 7 9.94 -8.24 18.70
C ALA A 7 10.12 -7.11 17.66
N VAL A 8 9.06 -6.42 17.27
CA VAL A 8 9.11 -5.25 16.35
C VAL A 8 9.91 -4.11 16.96
N TRP A 9 9.76 -3.84 18.27
CA TRP A 9 10.51 -2.81 18.98
C TRP A 9 12.02 -3.13 19.06
N THR A 10 12.39 -4.38 19.29
CA THR A 10 13.82 -4.77 19.36
C THR A 10 14.50 -4.64 17.99
N GLU A 11 13.82 -5.01 16.92
CA GLU A 11 14.33 -4.90 15.55
C GLU A 11 14.49 -3.42 15.12
N PHE A 12 13.51 -2.58 15.43
CA PHE A 12 13.57 -1.15 15.16
C PHE A 12 14.74 -0.48 15.92
N ARG A 13 14.92 -0.79 17.21
CA ARG A 13 16.03 -0.27 18.02
C ARG A 13 17.40 -0.69 17.48
N ALA A 14 17.52 -1.91 17.00
CA ALA A 14 18.77 -2.41 16.42
C ALA A 14 19.13 -1.65 15.13
N ARG A 15 18.17 -1.45 14.23
CA ARG A 15 18.36 -0.69 12.96
C ARG A 15 18.63 0.80 13.21
N PHE A 16 17.92 1.40 14.16
CA PHE A 16 18.17 2.78 14.56
C PHE A 16 19.54 2.96 15.20
N GLY A 17 19.95 2.02 16.07
CA GLY A 17 21.27 1.99 16.66
C GLY A 17 22.38 1.87 15.61
N LEU A 18 22.18 1.03 14.58
CA LEU A 18 23.12 0.90 13.46
C LEU A 18 23.24 2.20 12.66
N ALA A 19 22.12 2.83 12.34
CA ALA A 19 22.11 4.11 11.63
C ALA A 19 22.83 5.22 12.42
N ALA A 20 22.56 5.31 13.72
CA ALA A 20 23.23 6.26 14.61
C ALA A 20 24.73 5.99 14.72
N PHE A 21 25.12 4.71 14.84
CA PHE A 21 26.54 4.31 14.85
C PHE A 21 27.25 4.70 13.54
N LEU A 22 26.64 4.45 12.38
CA LEU A 22 27.20 4.81 11.09
C LEU A 22 27.31 6.33 10.90
N LEU A 23 26.33 7.10 11.39
CA LEU A 23 26.39 8.56 11.39
C LEU A 23 27.54 9.08 12.26
N VAL A 24 27.72 8.55 13.46
CA VAL A 24 28.83 8.93 14.34
C VAL A 24 30.16 8.54 13.71
N SER A 25 30.26 7.32 13.15
CA SER A 25 31.47 6.84 12.46
C SER A 25 31.81 7.72 11.26
N SER A 26 30.81 8.14 10.47
CA SER A 26 31.03 9.08 9.35
C SER A 26 31.55 10.43 9.83
N GLY A 27 31.03 10.93 10.97
CA GLY A 27 31.53 12.17 11.59
C GLY A 27 32.98 12.07 12.04
N VAL A 28 33.39 10.94 12.60
CA VAL A 28 34.79 10.69 12.98
C VAL A 28 35.69 10.64 11.74
N LEU A 29 35.28 9.90 10.68
CA LEU A 29 36.05 9.83 9.43
C LEU A 29 36.21 11.21 8.78
N VAL A 30 35.12 11.99 8.70
CA VAL A 30 35.17 13.39 8.23
C VAL A 30 36.11 14.23 9.10
N GLY A 31 36.16 13.99 10.41
CA GLY A 31 37.06 14.68 11.32
C GLY A 31 38.52 14.36 11.13
N MET A 32 38.85 13.15 10.66
CA MET A 32 40.24 12.72 10.36
C MET A 32 40.78 13.28 9.06
N GLU A 33 39.91 13.59 8.11
CA GLU A 33 40.27 14.17 6.80
C GLU A 33 40.69 15.63 6.89
N ARG A 34 41.52 16.09 5.95
CA ARG A 34 42.04 17.47 5.89
C ARG A 34 41.68 18.16 4.58
N GLY A 35 41.59 19.47 4.63
CA GLY A 35 41.47 20.31 3.42
C GLY A 35 40.19 20.06 2.62
N ARG A 36 40.33 19.96 1.30
CA ARG A 36 39.22 19.82 0.34
C ARG A 36 38.52 18.48 0.43
N THR A 37 39.22 17.41 0.76
CA THR A 37 38.71 16.04 0.88
C THR A 37 37.71 15.94 2.03
N ARG A 38 37.97 16.62 3.14
CA ARG A 38 37.05 16.73 4.28
C ARG A 38 35.70 17.33 3.87
N VAL A 39 35.73 18.45 3.12
CA VAL A 39 34.50 19.13 2.68
C VAL A 39 33.74 18.24 1.70
N ALA A 40 34.45 17.63 0.75
CA ALA A 40 33.84 16.71 -0.22
C ALA A 40 33.16 15.52 0.46
N LEU A 41 33.83 14.86 1.41
CA LEU A 41 33.27 13.72 2.15
C LEU A 41 32.03 14.15 2.95
N LEU A 42 32.07 15.27 3.64
CA LEU A 42 30.95 15.80 4.40
C LEU A 42 29.74 16.07 3.49
N VAL A 43 29.95 16.72 2.37
CA VAL A 43 28.87 17.01 1.40
C VAL A 43 28.29 15.71 0.83
N LEU A 44 29.14 14.74 0.45
CA LEU A 44 28.69 13.45 -0.08
C LEU A 44 27.85 12.68 0.93
N VAL A 45 28.28 12.62 2.20
CA VAL A 45 27.53 11.94 3.28
C VAL A 45 26.18 12.63 3.51
N LEU A 46 26.15 13.95 3.60
CA LEU A 46 24.90 14.70 3.82
C LEU A 46 23.92 14.55 2.65
N VAL A 47 24.41 14.67 1.40
CA VAL A 47 23.55 14.52 0.22
C VAL A 47 23.05 13.09 0.11
N ALA A 48 23.92 12.08 0.29
CA ALA A 48 23.52 10.69 0.26
C ALA A 48 22.47 10.35 1.34
N ALA A 49 22.65 10.84 2.57
CA ALA A 49 21.68 10.66 3.63
C ALA A 49 20.34 11.37 3.35
N ALA A 50 20.39 12.61 2.84
CA ALA A 50 19.17 13.37 2.50
C ALA A 50 18.37 12.70 1.38
N VAL A 51 19.04 12.23 0.32
CA VAL A 51 18.39 11.53 -0.78
C VAL A 51 17.81 10.19 -0.28
N ALA A 52 18.57 9.43 0.53
CA ALA A 52 18.14 8.14 1.06
C ALA A 52 16.88 8.21 1.92
N LEU A 53 16.59 9.35 2.55
CA LEU A 53 15.33 9.56 3.30
C LEU A 53 14.09 9.59 2.41
N HIS A 54 14.23 9.89 1.11
CA HIS A 54 13.12 10.06 0.18
C HIS A 54 12.96 8.90 -0.81
N VAL A 55 13.91 7.97 -0.82
CA VAL A 55 13.94 6.83 -1.73
C VAL A 55 13.99 5.51 -0.97
N ASP A 56 13.72 4.41 -1.67
CA ASP A 56 13.77 3.05 -1.12
C ASP A 56 15.21 2.59 -0.86
N GLY A 57 15.36 1.57 -0.03
CA GLY A 57 16.67 1.02 0.33
C GLY A 57 17.53 0.59 -0.87
N PHE A 58 16.91 0.10 -1.96
CA PHE A 58 17.64 -0.26 -3.18
C PHE A 58 18.26 0.95 -3.87
N VAL A 59 17.51 2.02 -4.03
CA VAL A 59 18.03 3.28 -4.62
C VAL A 59 19.10 3.90 -3.70
N GLY A 60 18.98 3.70 -2.38
CA GLY A 60 20.02 4.08 -1.41
C GLY A 60 21.39 3.46 -1.70
N ILE A 61 21.44 2.19 -2.13
CA ILE A 61 22.69 1.53 -2.55
C ILE A 61 23.29 2.22 -3.79
N VAL A 62 22.46 2.54 -4.78
CA VAL A 62 22.92 3.22 -6.01
C VAL A 62 23.49 4.59 -5.68
N VAL A 63 22.84 5.35 -4.81
CA VAL A 63 23.32 6.65 -4.32
C VAL A 63 24.67 6.50 -3.61
N GLY A 64 24.80 5.45 -2.76
CA GLY A 64 26.05 5.12 -2.09
C GLY A 64 27.19 4.78 -3.06
N LEU A 65 26.93 4.00 -4.11
CA LEU A 65 27.90 3.68 -5.15
C LEU A 65 28.39 4.93 -5.91
N VAL A 66 27.47 5.80 -6.27
CA VAL A 66 27.82 7.08 -6.93
C VAL A 66 28.66 7.95 -5.99
N GLY A 67 28.27 8.06 -4.71
CA GLY A 67 29.03 8.79 -3.71
C GLY A 67 30.44 8.24 -3.51
N ALA A 68 30.59 6.93 -3.43
CA ALA A 68 31.89 6.24 -3.29
C ALA A 68 32.79 6.50 -4.53
N ALA A 69 32.21 6.40 -5.73
CA ALA A 69 32.96 6.69 -6.98
C ALA A 69 33.45 8.15 -7.02
N LEU A 70 32.59 9.11 -6.63
CA LEU A 70 32.96 10.52 -6.55
C LEU A 70 34.05 10.77 -5.51
N LEU A 71 33.97 10.14 -4.33
CA LEU A 71 35.02 10.25 -3.29
C LEU A 71 36.37 9.76 -3.80
N ILE A 72 36.40 8.59 -4.47
CA ILE A 72 37.61 8.02 -5.07
C ILE A 72 38.20 8.99 -6.10
N ALA A 73 37.36 9.57 -6.96
CA ALA A 73 37.78 10.56 -7.96
C ALA A 73 38.39 11.82 -7.31
N VAL A 74 37.75 12.34 -6.23
CA VAL A 74 38.29 13.49 -5.49
C VAL A 74 39.64 13.17 -4.86
N LYS A 75 39.77 12.05 -4.14
CA LYS A 75 41.05 11.65 -3.51
C LYS A 75 42.17 11.47 -4.52
N ARG A 76 41.85 10.87 -5.68
CA ARG A 76 42.83 10.68 -6.76
C ARG A 76 43.30 12.01 -7.33
N THR A 77 42.42 12.99 -7.49
CA THR A 77 42.76 14.31 -8.03
C THR A 77 43.45 15.23 -7.00
N SER A 78 43.17 15.01 -5.71
CA SER A 78 43.80 15.77 -4.61
C SER A 78 45.20 15.28 -4.25
N GLY A 79 45.61 14.12 -4.76
CA GLY A 79 46.90 13.50 -4.42
C GLY A 79 46.88 12.74 -3.10
N ASP A 80 45.72 12.58 -2.46
CA ASP A 80 45.52 11.86 -1.19
C ASP A 80 45.32 10.36 -1.44
N TRP A 81 46.07 9.79 -2.39
CA TRP A 81 45.98 8.40 -2.80
C TRP A 81 47.33 7.69 -2.51
N GLY A 82 47.51 7.26 -1.27
CA GLY A 82 48.69 6.51 -0.84
C GLY A 82 48.33 5.10 -0.34
N SER A 83 49.30 4.21 -0.35
CA SER A 83 49.14 2.84 0.22
C SER A 83 48.75 2.87 1.69
N ASP A 84 49.24 3.86 2.41
CA ASP A 84 49.01 4.03 3.85
C ASP A 84 47.60 4.53 4.16
N GLU A 85 46.92 5.10 3.20
CA GLU A 85 45.54 5.61 3.30
C GLU A 85 44.47 4.60 2.87
N LEU A 86 44.85 3.47 2.28
CA LEU A 86 43.90 2.45 1.80
C LEU A 86 42.88 1.99 2.87
N PRO A 87 43.27 1.76 4.15
CA PRO A 87 42.31 1.36 5.15
C PRO A 87 41.27 2.44 5.45
N VAL A 88 41.67 3.73 5.42
CA VAL A 88 40.76 4.87 5.65
C VAL A 88 39.80 5.01 4.47
N ILE A 89 40.32 4.93 3.24
CA ILE A 89 39.48 4.95 2.02
C ILE A 89 38.46 3.81 2.00
N ALA A 90 38.90 2.60 2.40
CA ALA A 90 38.00 1.47 2.48
C ALA A 90 36.86 1.68 3.53
N ALA A 91 37.20 2.28 4.67
CA ALA A 91 36.22 2.61 5.69
C ALA A 91 35.23 3.69 5.20
N GLU A 92 35.68 4.73 4.55
CA GLU A 92 34.85 5.81 3.99
C GLU A 92 33.90 5.29 2.90
N VAL A 93 34.42 4.47 1.97
CA VAL A 93 33.61 3.81 0.92
C VAL A 93 32.55 2.92 1.56
N SER A 94 32.92 2.16 2.59
CA SER A 94 31.97 1.29 3.30
C SER A 94 30.86 2.09 3.96
N VAL A 95 31.18 3.22 4.59
CA VAL A 95 30.18 4.10 5.20
C VAL A 95 29.27 4.71 4.14
N LEU A 96 29.82 5.18 3.01
CA LEU A 96 29.03 5.75 1.91
C LEU A 96 28.10 4.72 1.25
N LEU A 97 28.43 3.43 1.27
CA LEU A 97 27.57 2.36 0.75
C LEU A 97 26.49 1.96 1.74
N VAL A 98 26.87 1.74 3.00
CA VAL A 98 25.99 1.14 4.00
C VAL A 98 25.01 2.17 4.60
N LEU A 99 25.48 3.41 4.83
CA LEU A 99 24.67 4.44 5.47
C LEU A 99 23.39 4.79 4.67
N PRO A 100 23.46 5.09 3.36
CA PRO A 100 22.25 5.40 2.59
C PRO A 100 21.29 4.20 2.49
N TRP A 101 21.82 2.97 2.40
CA TRP A 101 21.00 1.78 2.41
C TRP A 101 20.23 1.61 3.72
N VAL A 102 20.89 1.75 4.87
CA VAL A 102 20.26 1.64 6.19
C VAL A 102 19.22 2.74 6.39
N ILE A 103 19.53 3.98 5.97
CA ILE A 103 18.59 5.11 6.06
C ILE A 103 17.37 4.87 5.17
N GLY A 104 17.55 4.38 3.94
CA GLY A 104 16.46 4.05 3.02
C GLY A 104 15.54 2.97 3.59
N VAL A 105 16.09 1.85 4.07
CA VAL A 105 15.32 0.78 4.72
C VAL A 105 14.59 1.26 5.98
N LEU A 106 15.23 2.13 6.77
CA LEU A 106 14.59 2.73 7.94
C LEU A 106 13.46 3.68 7.54
N GLY A 107 13.66 4.45 6.48
CA GLY A 107 12.66 5.34 5.89
C GLY A 107 11.41 4.58 5.39
N ASP A 108 11.61 3.44 4.74
CA ASP A 108 10.51 2.57 4.29
C ASP A 108 9.70 2.03 5.48
N HIS A 109 10.39 1.58 6.53
CA HIS A 109 9.74 1.10 7.76
C HIS A 109 8.97 2.22 8.48
N LEU A 110 9.55 3.42 8.55
CA LEU A 110 8.87 4.58 9.16
C LEU A 110 7.64 4.99 8.34
N ARG A 111 7.75 5.02 7.02
CA ARG A 111 6.62 5.33 6.12
C ARG A 111 5.50 4.30 6.27
N ALA A 112 5.83 3.01 6.27
CA ALA A 112 4.87 1.94 6.51
C ALA A 112 4.22 2.04 7.91
N SER A 113 5.02 2.31 8.96
CA SER A 113 4.51 2.46 10.32
C SER A 113 3.67 3.74 10.49
N LEU A 114 4.05 4.83 9.84
CA LEU A 114 3.26 6.08 9.84
C LEU A 114 1.98 5.93 9.02
N ALA A 115 1.98 5.16 7.96
CA ALA A 115 0.77 4.82 7.21
C ALA A 115 -0.21 4.00 8.07
N THR A 116 0.29 3.10 8.92
CA THR A 116 -0.55 2.34 9.87
C THR A 116 -0.97 3.15 11.10
N LEU A 117 -0.16 4.16 11.51
CA LEU A 117 -0.47 5.06 12.62
C LEU A 117 -1.23 6.31 12.18
N ALA A 118 -1.23 6.63 10.91
CA ALA A 118 -2.08 7.64 10.32
C ALA A 118 -3.54 7.13 10.32
N LYS A 119 -4.12 6.99 11.53
CA LYS A 119 -5.58 7.07 11.64
C LYS A 119 -5.95 8.33 10.86
N PRO A 120 -6.88 8.24 9.88
CA PRO A 120 -7.29 9.41 9.12
C PRO A 120 -7.70 10.49 10.11
N VAL A 121 -6.94 11.58 10.15
CA VAL A 121 -7.32 12.76 10.92
C VAL A 121 -8.61 13.23 10.28
N PRO A 122 -9.70 13.40 11.03
CA PRO A 122 -10.93 13.96 10.50
C PRO A 122 -10.60 15.32 9.86
N GLY A 123 -10.58 15.41 8.53
CA GLY A 123 -10.25 16.63 7.79
C GLY A 123 -9.13 16.51 6.73
N SER A 124 -8.45 15.39 6.59
CA SER A 124 -7.54 15.19 5.45
C SER A 124 -8.35 14.92 4.18
N LEU A 125 -8.35 15.92 3.28
CA LEU A 125 -9.19 15.96 2.08
C LEU A 125 -8.75 15.00 0.93
N VAL A 126 -7.80 14.12 1.15
CA VAL A 126 -7.39 13.12 0.15
C VAL A 126 -7.40 11.74 0.81
N PRO A 127 -8.45 10.95 0.64
CA PRO A 127 -8.45 9.55 1.05
C PRO A 127 -7.37 8.80 0.27
N ALA A 128 -6.57 8.00 0.97
CA ALA A 128 -5.62 7.09 0.31
C ALA A 128 -6.42 6.15 -0.61
N ARG A 129 -6.18 6.24 -1.91
CA ARG A 129 -6.77 5.36 -2.91
C ARG A 129 -5.75 4.31 -3.30
N ASN A 130 -6.20 3.08 -3.41
CA ASN A 130 -5.38 1.95 -3.81
C ASN A 130 -5.07 1.92 -5.32
N SER A 131 -4.43 0.86 -5.80
CA SER A 131 -4.14 0.62 -7.22
C SER A 131 -5.40 0.54 -8.12
N LEU A 132 -6.57 0.29 -7.54
CA LEU A 132 -7.87 0.30 -8.21
C LEU A 132 -8.51 1.69 -8.28
N GLY A 133 -7.95 2.68 -7.58
CA GLY A 133 -8.52 4.02 -7.44
C GLY A 133 -9.58 4.15 -6.35
N LEU A 134 -9.84 3.08 -5.61
CA LEU A 134 -10.85 2.99 -4.55
C LEU A 134 -10.24 3.28 -3.17
N LEU A 135 -11.11 3.50 -2.19
CA LEU A 135 -10.71 3.66 -0.79
C LEU A 135 -10.12 2.34 -0.27
N ASP A 136 -9.05 2.40 0.52
CA ASP A 136 -8.51 1.22 1.19
C ASP A 136 -9.40 0.77 2.36
N GLU A 137 -9.22 -0.47 2.81
CA GLU A 137 -10.01 -1.10 3.88
C GLU A 137 -10.07 -0.27 5.17
N ALA A 138 -8.93 0.19 5.70
CA ALA A 138 -8.91 0.91 6.97
C ALA A 138 -9.66 2.26 6.93
N PRO A 139 -9.48 3.12 5.90
CA PRO A 139 -10.34 4.30 5.71
C PRO A 139 -11.81 3.96 5.48
N ALA A 140 -12.11 2.83 4.79
CA ALA A 140 -13.48 2.41 4.53
C ALA A 140 -14.19 1.97 5.82
N LEU A 141 -13.52 1.21 6.69
CA LEU A 141 -14.05 0.83 8.00
C LEU A 141 -14.33 2.06 8.87
N PHE A 142 -13.43 3.04 8.86
CA PHE A 142 -13.69 4.29 9.57
C PHE A 142 -14.92 5.01 9.03
N ARG A 143 -15.08 5.06 7.70
CA ARG A 143 -16.24 5.67 7.06
C ARG A 143 -17.52 4.91 7.34
N LEU A 144 -17.47 3.58 7.34
CA LEU A 144 -18.60 2.72 7.68
C LEU A 144 -19.05 2.94 9.13
N GLU A 145 -18.12 3.11 10.07
CA GLU A 145 -18.42 3.44 11.47
C GLU A 145 -19.12 4.82 11.60
N GLU A 146 -18.65 5.83 10.85
CA GLU A 146 -19.32 7.14 10.80
C GLU A 146 -20.78 7.03 10.30
N GLU A 147 -21.02 6.24 9.24
CA GLU A 147 -22.36 6.02 8.70
C GLU A 147 -23.24 5.20 9.65
N LEU A 148 -22.66 4.22 10.34
CA LEU A 148 -23.36 3.44 11.36
C LEU A 148 -23.80 4.33 12.53
N GLN A 149 -22.95 5.23 12.99
CA GLN A 149 -23.32 6.24 14.00
C GLN A 149 -24.36 7.23 13.48
N ARG A 150 -24.32 7.58 12.18
CA ARG A 150 -25.37 8.41 11.55
C ARG A 150 -26.70 7.66 11.54
N ARG A 151 -26.71 6.36 11.14
CA ARG A 151 -27.89 5.51 11.17
C ARG A 151 -28.53 5.48 12.57
N ARG A 152 -27.73 5.25 13.61
CA ARG A 152 -28.20 5.22 15.00
C ARG A 152 -28.90 6.53 15.43
N ARG A 153 -28.46 7.68 14.88
CA ARG A 153 -29.04 8.99 15.19
C ARG A 153 -30.26 9.34 14.35
N THR A 154 -30.30 8.91 13.09
CA THR A 154 -31.32 9.34 12.13
C THR A 154 -32.37 8.28 11.84
N GLY A 155 -32.09 7.01 12.15
CA GLY A 155 -32.93 5.87 11.79
C GLY A 155 -32.88 5.51 10.28
N GLN A 156 -32.02 6.17 9.49
CA GLN A 156 -31.92 5.86 8.06
C GLN A 156 -31.26 4.52 7.82
N PRO A 157 -31.69 3.74 6.81
CA PRO A 157 -31.08 2.45 6.50
C PRO A 157 -29.62 2.62 6.06
N LEU A 158 -28.81 1.60 6.32
CA LEU A 158 -27.42 1.51 5.90
C LEU A 158 -27.16 0.12 5.37
N GLY A 159 -26.75 0.04 4.10
CA GLY A 159 -26.33 -1.19 3.43
C GLY A 159 -24.82 -1.25 3.22
N LEU A 160 -24.31 -2.44 3.11
CA LEU A 160 -22.95 -2.76 2.67
C LEU A 160 -23.06 -3.78 1.54
N MET A 161 -22.48 -3.42 0.38
CA MET A 161 -22.40 -4.28 -0.78
C MET A 161 -20.96 -4.79 -0.93
N LEU A 162 -20.79 -6.08 -1.20
CA LEU A 162 -19.51 -6.65 -1.60
C LEU A 162 -19.65 -7.36 -2.95
N VAL A 163 -18.64 -7.24 -3.78
CA VAL A 163 -18.49 -7.90 -5.08
C VAL A 163 -17.12 -8.55 -5.13
N GLU A 164 -17.09 -9.86 -5.26
CA GLU A 164 -15.89 -10.66 -5.45
C GLU A 164 -15.64 -10.91 -6.94
N VAL A 165 -14.38 -10.82 -7.35
CA VAL A 165 -13.93 -11.11 -8.72
C VAL A 165 -13.09 -12.38 -8.67
N GLU A 166 -13.74 -13.51 -8.89
CA GLU A 166 -13.09 -14.83 -8.95
C GLU A 166 -12.57 -15.07 -10.38
N VAL A 167 -11.24 -14.93 -10.55
CA VAL A 167 -10.60 -15.25 -11.83
C VAL A 167 -10.35 -16.76 -11.89
N TRP A 168 -10.90 -17.41 -12.92
CA TRP A 168 -10.79 -18.84 -13.13
C TRP A 168 -9.93 -19.23 -14.33
N ASP A 169 -9.53 -18.27 -15.17
CA ASP A 169 -8.68 -18.52 -16.33
C ASP A 169 -7.20 -18.62 -15.90
N PRO A 170 -6.58 -19.80 -15.95
CA PRO A 170 -5.20 -20.01 -15.51
C PRO A 170 -4.16 -19.41 -16.48
N ASP A 171 -4.58 -19.06 -17.70
CA ASP A 171 -3.71 -18.48 -18.74
C ASP A 171 -3.66 -16.95 -18.64
N LEU A 172 -4.40 -16.34 -17.70
CA LEU A 172 -4.40 -14.90 -17.50
C LEU A 172 -3.18 -14.48 -16.67
N ASP A 173 -2.32 -13.63 -17.22
CA ASP A 173 -1.16 -13.08 -16.48
C ASP A 173 -1.59 -12.11 -15.36
N GLU A 174 -0.76 -11.93 -14.36
CA GLU A 174 -1.03 -11.10 -13.19
C GLU A 174 -1.41 -9.65 -13.56
N GLU A 175 -0.85 -9.12 -14.64
CA GLU A 175 -1.10 -7.76 -15.09
C GLU A 175 -2.48 -7.61 -15.77
N SER A 176 -2.86 -8.61 -16.56
CA SER A 176 -4.18 -8.71 -17.18
C SER A 176 -5.27 -8.99 -16.15
N GLU A 177 -4.97 -9.81 -15.14
CA GLU A 177 -5.83 -10.03 -13.98
C GLU A 177 -6.08 -8.73 -13.20
N ALA A 178 -5.02 -7.98 -12.91
CA ALA A 178 -5.15 -6.66 -12.29
C ALA A 178 -5.92 -5.67 -13.18
N ALA A 179 -5.82 -5.77 -14.51
CA ALA A 179 -6.59 -4.95 -15.43
C ALA A 179 -8.08 -5.33 -15.44
N ALA A 180 -8.41 -6.62 -15.34
CA ALA A 180 -9.77 -7.11 -15.18
C ALA A 180 -10.41 -6.58 -13.91
N ARG A 181 -9.75 -6.72 -12.75
CA ARG A 181 -10.21 -6.19 -11.45
C ARG A 181 -10.41 -4.67 -11.49
N ARG A 182 -9.48 -3.92 -12.10
CA ARG A 182 -9.65 -2.47 -12.29
C ARG A 182 -10.85 -2.12 -13.17
N SER A 183 -11.16 -2.94 -14.18
CA SER A 183 -12.33 -2.73 -15.02
C SER A 183 -13.63 -2.90 -14.24
N VAL A 184 -13.72 -3.94 -13.41
CA VAL A 184 -14.86 -4.16 -12.52
C VAL A 184 -15.00 -3.01 -11.52
N ALA A 185 -13.90 -2.61 -10.86
CA ALA A 185 -13.89 -1.51 -9.89
C ALA A 185 -14.45 -0.20 -10.47
N ARG A 186 -14.04 0.16 -11.69
CA ARG A 186 -14.59 1.35 -12.38
C ARG A 186 -16.08 1.22 -12.71
N HIS A 187 -16.52 0.01 -13.09
CA HIS A 187 -17.95 -0.23 -13.34
C HIS A 187 -18.77 -0.06 -12.07
N VAL A 188 -18.30 -0.63 -10.96
CA VAL A 188 -18.91 -0.43 -9.64
C VAL A 188 -18.98 1.07 -9.31
N GLU A 189 -17.86 1.80 -9.39
CA GLU A 189 -17.80 3.24 -9.10
C GLU A 189 -18.76 4.05 -10.00
N THR A 190 -18.90 3.68 -11.28
CA THR A 190 -19.75 4.43 -12.24
C THR A 190 -21.25 4.28 -11.96
N LEU A 191 -21.67 3.15 -11.40
CA LEU A 191 -23.09 2.84 -11.15
C LEU A 191 -23.56 3.27 -9.76
N LEU A 192 -22.62 3.59 -8.87
CA LEU A 192 -22.90 4.08 -7.54
C LEU A 192 -23.34 5.56 -7.56
N ARG A 193 -24.11 5.96 -6.55
CA ARG A 193 -24.51 7.37 -6.35
C ARG A 193 -23.35 8.15 -5.72
N ASP A 194 -23.38 9.48 -5.84
CA ASP A 194 -22.38 10.38 -5.25
C ASP A 194 -22.20 10.23 -3.72
N ILE A 195 -23.23 9.74 -3.03
CA ILE A 195 -23.21 9.50 -1.58
C ILE A 195 -22.68 8.12 -1.20
N ASP A 196 -22.64 7.18 -2.14
CA ASP A 196 -22.13 5.84 -1.91
C ASP A 196 -20.62 5.87 -1.89
N VAL A 197 -20.00 5.03 -1.08
CA VAL A 197 -18.54 5.05 -0.88
C VAL A 197 -17.94 3.74 -1.34
N PRO A 198 -17.36 3.69 -2.56
CA PRO A 198 -16.68 2.51 -3.05
C PRO A 198 -15.32 2.33 -2.37
N PHE A 199 -14.99 1.08 -2.04
CA PHE A 199 -13.72 0.71 -1.42
C PHE A 199 -13.23 -0.67 -1.91
N ALA A 200 -11.99 -0.99 -1.63
CA ALA A 200 -11.45 -2.33 -1.85
C ALA A 200 -11.03 -2.93 -0.52
N LEU A 201 -11.44 -4.18 -0.29
CA LEU A 201 -11.14 -4.92 0.92
C LEU A 201 -9.82 -5.70 0.77
N SER A 202 -9.70 -6.38 -0.36
CA SER A 202 -8.51 -7.12 -0.80
C SER A 202 -8.37 -6.94 -2.30
N GLY A 203 -7.33 -7.49 -2.90
CA GLY A 203 -7.20 -7.43 -4.36
C GLY A 203 -8.39 -8.02 -5.13
N GLU A 204 -9.24 -8.83 -4.50
CA GLU A 204 -10.30 -9.61 -5.12
C GLU A 204 -11.71 -9.11 -4.77
N VAL A 205 -11.87 -8.44 -3.64
CA VAL A 205 -13.18 -8.00 -3.14
C VAL A 205 -13.29 -6.47 -3.20
N ILE A 206 -14.30 -6.00 -3.91
CA ILE A 206 -14.69 -4.60 -4.05
C ILE A 206 -15.95 -4.39 -3.22
N GLY A 207 -15.95 -3.38 -2.35
CA GLY A 207 -17.09 -3.03 -1.52
C GLY A 207 -17.69 -1.67 -1.87
N ALA A 208 -18.91 -1.45 -1.42
CA ALA A 208 -19.54 -0.14 -1.41
C ALA A 208 -20.40 0.04 -0.16
N ILE A 209 -20.18 1.14 0.56
CA ILE A 209 -21.06 1.58 1.64
C ILE A 209 -22.24 2.29 0.99
N LEU A 210 -23.46 1.94 1.36
CA LEU A 210 -24.71 2.45 0.77
C LEU A 210 -25.53 3.18 1.83
N PRO A 211 -25.24 4.46 2.12
CA PRO A 211 -26.00 5.26 3.08
C PRO A 211 -27.42 5.53 2.60
N ALA A 212 -28.38 5.53 3.53
CA ALA A 212 -29.79 5.84 3.27
C ALA A 212 -30.37 5.03 2.10
N THR A 213 -30.00 3.74 1.99
CA THR A 213 -30.44 2.83 0.93
C THR A 213 -31.25 1.69 1.53
N ASP A 214 -32.50 1.59 1.13
CA ASP A 214 -33.37 0.50 1.54
C ASP A 214 -32.93 -0.85 0.93
N PRO A 215 -33.20 -2.00 1.60
CA PRO A 215 -32.86 -3.31 1.07
C PRO A 215 -33.40 -3.57 -0.35
N GLY A 216 -34.62 -3.11 -0.66
CA GLY A 216 -35.21 -3.27 -1.99
C GLY A 216 -34.45 -2.50 -3.07
N ASP A 217 -34.06 -1.26 -2.76
CA ASP A 217 -33.26 -0.43 -3.68
C ASP A 217 -31.85 -0.99 -3.87
N ALA A 218 -31.23 -1.49 -2.80
CA ALA A 218 -29.89 -2.08 -2.87
C ALA A 218 -29.89 -3.36 -3.74
N TRP A 219 -30.88 -4.24 -3.58
CA TRP A 219 -31.04 -5.41 -4.42
C TRP A 219 -31.30 -5.06 -5.90
N SER A 220 -32.07 -3.99 -6.12
CA SER A 220 -32.33 -3.47 -7.48
C SER A 220 -31.09 -2.86 -8.13
N LEU A 221 -30.09 -2.46 -7.36
CA LEU A 221 -28.79 -1.99 -7.82
C LEU A 221 -27.83 -3.15 -8.10
N LEU A 222 -27.74 -4.14 -7.21
CA LEU A 222 -26.74 -5.21 -7.29
C LEU A 222 -26.85 -6.05 -8.54
N GLY A 223 -28.05 -6.51 -8.91
CA GLY A 223 -28.26 -7.35 -10.11
C GLY A 223 -27.75 -6.70 -11.40
N PRO A 224 -28.28 -5.52 -11.77
CA PRO A 224 -27.80 -4.79 -12.97
C PRO A 224 -26.31 -4.42 -12.92
N LEU A 225 -25.77 -4.18 -11.72
CA LEU A 225 -24.34 -3.89 -11.53
C LEU A 225 -23.48 -5.12 -11.90
N LEU A 226 -23.82 -6.29 -11.38
CA LEU A 226 -23.12 -7.54 -11.72
C LEU A 226 -23.23 -7.85 -13.22
N ASP A 227 -24.42 -7.74 -13.80
CA ASP A 227 -24.65 -7.97 -15.23
C ASP A 227 -23.80 -7.03 -16.11
N SER A 228 -23.79 -5.74 -15.76
CA SER A 228 -23.01 -4.74 -16.47
C SER A 228 -21.49 -4.96 -16.30
N ALA A 229 -21.04 -5.26 -15.08
CA ALA A 229 -19.63 -5.51 -14.79
C ALA A 229 -19.12 -6.79 -15.47
N THR A 230 -19.93 -7.82 -15.54
CA THR A 230 -19.62 -9.09 -16.24
C THR A 230 -19.38 -8.87 -17.73
N THR A 231 -20.10 -7.96 -18.37
CA THR A 231 -19.90 -7.59 -19.78
C THR A 231 -18.82 -6.55 -20.03
N ALA A 232 -18.25 -5.97 -18.97
CA ALA A 232 -17.16 -5.01 -19.08
C ALA A 232 -15.93 -5.62 -19.75
N THR A 233 -15.15 -4.80 -20.45
CA THR A 233 -13.95 -5.27 -21.14
C THR A 233 -12.68 -4.66 -20.55
N PHE A 234 -11.61 -5.44 -20.54
CA PHE A 234 -10.27 -5.01 -20.14
C PHE A 234 -9.25 -5.31 -21.24
N ALA A 235 -8.06 -4.72 -21.15
CA ALA A 235 -6.95 -5.03 -22.04
C ALA A 235 -6.22 -6.26 -21.52
N ASP A 236 -6.24 -7.35 -22.29
CA ASP A 236 -5.42 -8.53 -22.06
C ASP A 236 -4.09 -8.30 -22.79
N ARG A 237 -2.99 -8.23 -22.02
CA ARG A 237 -1.68 -7.90 -22.59
C ARG A 237 -1.04 -9.08 -23.31
N GLU A 238 -1.24 -10.28 -22.81
CA GLU A 238 -0.68 -11.47 -23.42
C GLU A 238 -1.40 -11.80 -24.72
N ALA A 239 -2.72 -11.74 -24.72
CA ALA A 239 -3.52 -11.94 -25.91
C ALA A 239 -3.44 -10.78 -26.92
N GLY A 240 -3.08 -9.57 -26.46
CA GLY A 240 -2.95 -8.38 -27.32
C GLY A 240 -4.28 -7.77 -27.78
N PHE A 241 -5.41 -8.16 -27.18
CA PHE A 241 -6.75 -7.65 -27.50
C PHE A 241 -7.59 -7.40 -26.24
N ARG A 242 -8.78 -6.86 -26.40
CA ARG A 242 -9.72 -6.64 -25.29
C ARG A 242 -10.56 -7.89 -25.07
N ARG A 243 -10.62 -8.35 -23.81
CA ARG A 243 -11.49 -9.45 -23.37
C ARG A 243 -12.62 -8.94 -22.49
N ALA A 244 -13.73 -9.63 -22.48
CA ALA A 244 -14.80 -9.39 -21.53
C ALA A 244 -14.52 -10.12 -20.21
N ILE A 245 -15.06 -9.61 -19.11
CA ILE A 245 -14.87 -10.21 -17.78
C ILE A 245 -15.44 -11.64 -17.76
N PHE A 246 -16.60 -11.88 -18.36
CA PHE A 246 -17.22 -13.22 -18.40
C PHE A 246 -16.37 -14.30 -19.10
N ASP A 247 -15.36 -13.90 -19.90
CA ASP A 247 -14.46 -14.83 -20.58
C ASP A 247 -13.34 -15.37 -19.67
N CYS A 248 -13.16 -14.83 -18.46
CA CYS A 248 -12.03 -15.18 -17.60
C CYS A 248 -12.34 -15.12 -16.10
N ALA A 249 -13.46 -14.55 -15.70
CA ALA A 249 -13.81 -14.40 -14.29
C ALA A 249 -15.31 -14.54 -14.04
N THR A 250 -15.66 -14.94 -12.82
CA THR A 250 -17.02 -14.93 -12.29
C THR A 250 -17.14 -13.83 -11.25
N LEU A 251 -18.28 -13.15 -11.22
CA LEU A 251 -18.58 -12.14 -10.23
C LEU A 251 -19.62 -12.66 -9.24
N HIS A 252 -19.29 -12.63 -7.96
CA HIS A 252 -20.20 -12.93 -6.87
C HIS A 252 -20.52 -11.65 -6.12
N GLY A 253 -21.77 -11.45 -5.76
CA GLY A 253 -22.18 -10.24 -5.04
C GLY A 253 -23.10 -10.54 -3.90
N CYS A 254 -22.98 -9.78 -2.81
CA CYS A 254 -23.85 -9.85 -1.67
C CYS A 254 -24.19 -8.48 -1.10
N LEU A 255 -25.21 -8.45 -0.26
CA LEU A 255 -25.66 -7.28 0.51
C LEU A 255 -25.82 -7.68 1.98
N ALA A 256 -25.32 -6.82 2.85
CA ALA A 256 -25.61 -6.86 4.28
C ALA A 256 -26.22 -5.52 4.71
N PHE A 257 -27.09 -5.55 5.73
CA PHE A 257 -27.75 -4.34 6.23
C PHE A 257 -27.53 -4.23 7.73
N ALA A 258 -27.19 -3.01 8.14
CA ALA A 258 -27.11 -2.73 9.56
C ALA A 258 -28.50 -2.78 10.17
N ASP A 259 -28.64 -3.49 11.28
CA ASP A 259 -29.81 -3.56 12.13
C ASP A 259 -29.56 -2.91 13.51
N ASP A 260 -30.45 -3.08 14.44
CA ASP A 260 -30.32 -2.49 15.78
C ASP A 260 -29.33 -3.28 16.66
N ASP A 261 -29.03 -4.53 16.29
CA ASP A 261 -28.10 -5.42 16.99
C ASP A 261 -26.66 -5.31 16.42
N THR A 262 -26.47 -4.56 15.33
CA THR A 262 -25.15 -4.33 14.72
C THR A 262 -24.27 -3.49 15.64
N GLU A 263 -23.24 -4.10 16.25
CA GLU A 263 -22.41 -3.48 17.28
C GLU A 263 -21.49 -2.40 16.68
N ASP A 264 -20.77 -2.72 15.59
CA ASP A 264 -19.78 -1.86 14.97
C ASP A 264 -19.62 -2.16 13.47
N ALA A 265 -18.75 -1.38 12.81
CA ALA A 265 -18.46 -1.52 11.38
C ALA A 265 -17.83 -2.89 11.04
N GLU A 266 -17.05 -3.43 11.95
CA GLU A 266 -16.36 -4.72 11.76
C GLU A 266 -17.36 -5.88 11.77
N ALA A 267 -18.37 -5.84 12.66
CA ALA A 267 -19.47 -6.80 12.70
C ALA A 267 -20.29 -6.80 11.40
N LEU A 268 -20.64 -5.62 10.88
CA LEU A 268 -21.35 -5.51 9.60
C LEU A 268 -20.52 -6.04 8.42
N LEU A 269 -19.22 -5.75 8.41
CA LEU A 269 -18.30 -6.27 7.40
C LEU A 269 -18.21 -7.80 7.47
N GLN A 270 -18.07 -8.37 8.65
CA GLN A 270 -18.04 -9.83 8.83
C GLN A 270 -19.35 -10.49 8.38
N GLN A 271 -20.50 -9.89 8.68
CA GLN A 271 -21.80 -10.34 8.18
C GLN A 271 -21.83 -10.36 6.63
N ALA A 272 -21.32 -9.30 5.98
CA ALA A 272 -21.24 -9.22 4.52
C ALA A 272 -20.30 -10.29 3.96
N LEU A 273 -19.13 -10.52 4.57
CA LEU A 273 -18.19 -11.56 4.12
C LEU A 273 -18.75 -12.96 4.22
N VAL A 274 -19.49 -13.26 5.30
CA VAL A 274 -20.19 -14.55 5.44
C VAL A 274 -21.26 -14.71 4.34
N ALA A 275 -22.02 -13.66 4.07
CA ALA A 275 -23.01 -13.68 2.98
C ALA A 275 -22.35 -13.88 1.60
N LEU A 276 -21.19 -13.26 1.37
CA LEU A 276 -20.43 -13.41 0.13
C LEU A 276 -19.93 -14.84 -0.05
N ALA A 277 -19.32 -15.42 0.98
CA ALA A 277 -18.86 -16.81 0.94
C ALA A 277 -20.00 -17.81 0.67
N THR A 278 -21.21 -17.51 1.14
CA THR A 278 -22.39 -18.35 0.85
C THR A 278 -22.88 -18.18 -0.58
N SER A 279 -22.68 -17.01 -1.19
CA SER A 279 -23.08 -16.74 -2.59
C SER A 279 -22.09 -17.32 -3.61
N SER A 280 -20.83 -17.53 -3.23
CA SER A 280 -19.80 -18.13 -4.08
C SER A 280 -19.77 -19.66 -4.01
N GLU A 281 -20.44 -20.30 -3.05
CA GLU A 281 -20.60 -21.77 -3.06
C GLU A 281 -21.46 -22.20 -4.26
N PRO A 282 -20.94 -23.11 -5.14
CA PRO A 282 -21.74 -23.63 -6.23
C PRO A 282 -22.97 -24.30 -5.66
N GLN A 283 -24.17 -23.79 -5.99
CA GLN A 283 -25.42 -24.46 -5.66
C GLN A 283 -25.34 -25.88 -6.24
N ALA A 284 -25.08 -26.87 -5.35
CA ALA A 284 -25.13 -28.26 -5.73
C ALA A 284 -26.52 -28.51 -6.32
N THR A 285 -26.57 -28.62 -7.65
CA THR A 285 -27.78 -28.89 -8.43
C THR A 285 -28.46 -30.10 -7.82
N ALA A 286 -29.54 -29.87 -7.08
CA ALA A 286 -30.50 -30.90 -6.75
C ALA A 286 -31.13 -31.37 -8.08
N SER A 287 -30.65 -32.53 -8.55
CA SER A 287 -31.19 -33.27 -9.68
C SER A 287 -32.40 -34.06 -9.24
#